data_47b3f4387fca79f4c349b9d53e15527c
#
_entry.id   47b3f4387fca79f4c349b9d53e15527c
#
_cell.length_a   1.000
_cell.length_b   1.000
_cell.length_c   1.000
_cell.angle_alpha   90.00
_cell.angle_beta   90.00
_cell.angle_gamma   90.00
#
_symmetry.space_group_name_H-M   'P 1'
#
loop_
_entity.id
_entity.type
_entity.pdbx_description
1 polymer ?
#
loop_
_entity_poly.entity_id
_entity_poly.type
_entity_poly.pdbx_seq_one_letter_code
_entity_poly.pdbx_strand_id
1 'polypeptide(L)'
;MKKKPCKWAVIVQIFLLYSVVGWLYEEILEVFIYRTGFTNRGFLFGPYLPVYGFGALLFWLFLDSMKRQKRFGRATPLAVFLGSMVIATVVELITGYALRYFGLELWNYDHYALNFEGLIALNPSVRFGLGGLLFLYILQPLFERLIARQPRRVLTGIAAVISLVLLVDFIMQL
;
A
#
# COMPACT_ATOMS: atom_id res chain seq x y z
N MET A 1 8.93 -33.12 -2.11
CA MET A 1 8.58 -32.00 -3.04
C MET A 1 7.80 -30.94 -2.27
N LYS A 2 8.34 -29.72 -2.06
CA LYS A 2 7.60 -28.61 -1.46
C LYS A 2 6.55 -28.13 -2.47
N LYS A 3 5.26 -28.35 -2.19
CA LYS A 3 4.15 -27.85 -3.04
C LYS A 3 4.26 -26.32 -3.11
N LYS A 4 4.13 -25.75 -4.31
CA LYS A 4 4.14 -24.29 -4.52
C LYS A 4 3.11 -23.61 -3.60
N PRO A 5 3.44 -22.47 -3.01
CA PRO A 5 2.50 -21.74 -2.13
C PRO A 5 1.23 -21.36 -2.90
N CYS A 6 0.12 -21.31 -2.20
CA CYS A 6 -1.16 -20.90 -2.77
C CYS A 6 -1.11 -19.39 -3.08
N LYS A 7 -1.14 -19.02 -4.35
CA LYS A 7 -0.91 -17.64 -4.80
C LYS A 7 -1.85 -16.63 -4.14
N TRP A 8 -3.15 -16.93 -4.08
CA TRP A 8 -4.13 -16.02 -3.46
C TRP A 8 -3.81 -15.75 -1.98
N ALA A 9 -3.39 -16.80 -1.24
CA ALA A 9 -3.09 -16.66 0.17
C ALA A 9 -1.83 -15.80 0.43
N VAL A 10 -0.86 -15.84 -0.49
CA VAL A 10 0.30 -14.93 -0.47
C VAL A 10 -0.14 -13.50 -0.75
N ILE A 11 -0.98 -13.28 -1.76
CA ILE A 11 -1.48 -11.96 -2.14
C ILE A 11 -2.26 -11.32 -0.98
N VAL A 12 -3.17 -12.06 -0.35
CA VAL A 12 -3.98 -11.56 0.78
C VAL A 12 -3.10 -11.17 1.97
N GLN A 13 -2.10 -12.01 2.31
CA GLN A 13 -1.20 -11.67 3.42
C GLN A 13 -0.31 -10.46 3.10
N ILE A 14 0.23 -10.37 1.89
CA ILE A 14 1.00 -9.19 1.43
C ILE A 14 0.13 -7.95 1.48
N PHE A 15 -1.09 -8.02 0.97
CA PHE A 15 -2.05 -6.92 0.99
C PHE A 15 -2.26 -6.39 2.41
N LEU A 16 -2.58 -7.27 3.37
CA LEU A 16 -2.81 -6.85 4.76
C LEU A 16 -1.55 -6.26 5.38
N LEU A 17 -0.38 -6.91 5.21
CA LEU A 17 0.89 -6.42 5.76
C LEU A 17 1.19 -4.99 5.31
N TYR A 18 1.01 -4.69 4.03
CA TYR A 18 1.20 -3.34 3.51
C TYR A 18 0.10 -2.37 3.94
N SER A 19 -1.13 -2.84 4.08
CA SER A 19 -2.23 -2.02 4.62
C SER A 19 -1.96 -1.59 6.07
N VAL A 20 -1.42 -2.50 6.89
CA VAL A 20 -1.02 -2.21 8.29
C VAL A 20 0.20 -1.28 8.32
N VAL A 21 1.20 -1.50 7.48
CA VAL A 21 2.38 -0.61 7.39
C VAL A 21 1.96 0.80 6.97
N GLY A 22 1.03 0.92 6.02
CA GLY A 22 0.49 2.20 5.60
C GLY A 22 -0.26 2.91 6.72
N TRP A 23 -1.08 2.18 7.47
CA TRP A 23 -1.77 2.71 8.65
C TRP A 23 -0.77 3.20 9.71
N LEU A 24 0.26 2.41 10.04
CA LEU A 24 1.32 2.84 10.96
C LEU A 24 2.05 4.09 10.47
N TYR A 25 2.30 4.19 9.18
CA TYR A 25 2.93 5.37 8.58
C TYR A 25 2.08 6.62 8.77
N GLU A 26 0.78 6.57 8.49
CA GLU A 26 -0.14 7.69 8.68
C GLU A 26 -0.26 8.08 10.16
N GLU A 27 -0.41 7.11 11.07
CA GLU A 27 -0.48 7.38 12.51
C GLU A 27 0.81 8.04 13.03
N ILE A 28 1.98 7.60 12.54
CA ILE A 28 3.27 8.24 12.90
C ILE A 28 3.29 9.70 12.41
N LEU A 29 2.83 9.98 11.20
CA LEU A 29 2.76 11.35 10.69
C LEU A 29 1.81 12.21 11.54
N GLU A 30 0.62 11.72 11.85
CA GLU A 30 -0.38 12.44 12.64
C GLU A 30 0.14 12.78 14.05
N VAL A 31 0.66 11.79 14.74
CA VAL A 31 1.07 11.94 16.15
C VAL A 31 2.36 12.76 16.27
N PHE A 32 3.38 12.48 15.44
CA PHE A 32 4.72 13.04 15.64
C PHE A 32 5.04 14.24 14.74
N ILE A 33 4.46 14.29 13.53
CA ILE A 33 4.76 15.37 12.57
C ILE A 33 3.69 16.46 12.63
N TYR A 34 2.43 16.08 12.47
CA TYR A 34 1.32 17.05 12.46
C TYR A 34 0.83 17.40 13.87
N ARG A 35 1.14 16.56 14.88
CA ARG A 35 0.77 16.75 16.30
C ARG A 35 -0.73 16.91 16.52
N THR A 36 -1.55 16.28 15.69
CA THR A 36 -3.02 16.29 15.77
C THR A 36 -3.56 15.25 16.75
N GLY A 37 -2.69 14.38 17.28
CA GLY A 37 -3.05 13.28 18.16
C GLY A 37 -3.35 11.99 17.38
N PHE A 38 -3.72 10.94 18.11
CA PHE A 38 -4.10 9.66 17.54
C PHE A 38 -5.52 9.74 16.98
N THR A 39 -5.67 9.43 15.69
CA THR A 39 -6.98 9.28 15.05
C THR A 39 -6.90 8.03 14.18
N ASN A 40 -7.77 7.02 14.44
CA ASN A 40 -7.76 5.84 13.57
C ASN A 40 -8.05 6.24 12.12
N ARG A 41 -7.00 6.31 11.31
CA ARG A 41 -7.07 6.75 9.91
C ARG A 41 -7.68 5.67 9.02
N GLY A 42 -8.49 6.13 8.06
CA GLY A 42 -9.08 5.29 7.03
C GLY A 42 -10.58 5.10 7.19
N PHE A 43 -11.15 4.41 6.21
CA PHE A 43 -12.58 4.12 6.14
C PHE A 43 -12.97 2.92 7.03
N LEU A 44 -12.07 2.00 7.29
CA LEU A 44 -12.32 0.76 8.02
C LEU A 44 -12.03 0.90 9.52
N PHE A 45 -12.65 0.07 10.35
CA PHE A 45 -12.46 0.09 11.81
C PHE A 45 -11.08 -0.44 12.24
N GLY A 46 -10.54 -1.40 11.48
CA GLY A 46 -9.28 -2.04 11.81
C GLY A 46 -8.05 -1.15 11.52
N PRO A 47 -6.88 -1.46 12.14
CA PRO A 47 -5.64 -0.72 11.98
C PRO A 47 -4.96 -1.06 10.63
N TYR A 48 -5.63 -0.77 9.53
CA TYR A 48 -5.14 -1.01 8.18
C TYR A 48 -5.78 -0.08 7.16
N LEU A 49 -4.99 0.36 6.18
CA LEU A 49 -5.41 1.21 5.07
C LEU A 49 -5.34 0.43 3.75
N PRO A 50 -6.48 -0.05 3.20
CA PRO A 50 -6.51 -0.83 1.96
C PRO A 50 -5.82 -0.16 0.78
N VAL A 51 -5.84 1.18 0.69
CA VAL A 51 -5.19 1.93 -0.39
C VAL A 51 -3.68 1.63 -0.48
N TYR A 52 -3.00 1.48 0.67
CA TYR A 52 -1.58 1.10 0.71
C TYR A 52 -1.37 -0.36 0.28
N GLY A 53 -2.28 -1.26 0.66
CA GLY A 53 -2.28 -2.65 0.20
C GLY A 53 -2.41 -2.76 -1.32
N PHE A 54 -3.37 -2.06 -1.92
CA PHE A 54 -3.54 -2.01 -3.37
C PHE A 54 -2.34 -1.36 -4.07
N GLY A 55 -1.86 -0.21 -3.57
CA GLY A 55 -0.68 0.46 -4.11
C GLY A 55 0.56 -0.45 -4.10
N ALA A 56 0.80 -1.16 -2.99
CA ALA A 56 1.91 -2.08 -2.88
C ALA A 56 1.80 -3.29 -3.82
N LEU A 57 0.58 -3.84 -4.00
CA LEU A 57 0.35 -4.91 -4.99
C LEU A 57 0.64 -4.43 -6.42
N LEU A 58 0.27 -3.18 -6.76
CA LEU A 58 0.59 -2.59 -8.06
C LEU A 58 2.10 -2.39 -8.21
N PHE A 59 2.81 -1.89 -7.18
CA PHE A 59 4.28 -1.82 -7.22
C PHE A 59 4.91 -3.19 -7.42
N TRP A 60 4.43 -4.21 -6.70
CA TRP A 60 4.89 -5.57 -6.87
C TRP A 60 4.64 -6.10 -8.28
N LEU A 61 3.44 -5.90 -8.81
CA LEU A 61 3.07 -6.37 -10.13
C LEU A 61 3.90 -5.72 -11.25
N PHE A 62 4.08 -4.40 -11.22
CA PHE A 62 4.68 -3.66 -12.32
C PHE A 62 6.19 -3.42 -12.15
N LEU A 63 6.68 -3.25 -10.92
CA LEU A 63 8.05 -2.81 -10.67
C LEU A 63 8.97 -3.90 -10.13
N ASP A 64 8.44 -4.95 -9.47
CA ASP A 64 9.29 -5.98 -8.87
C ASP A 64 10.08 -6.77 -9.93
N SER A 65 9.45 -7.09 -11.06
CA SER A 65 10.13 -7.75 -12.18
C SER A 65 11.27 -6.88 -12.73
N MET A 66 11.03 -5.58 -12.91
CA MET A 66 12.04 -4.61 -13.36
C MET A 66 13.21 -4.52 -12.37
N LYS A 67 12.92 -4.47 -11.08
CA LYS A 67 13.90 -4.48 -9.99
C LYS A 67 14.74 -5.76 -9.99
N ARG A 68 14.10 -6.93 -10.03
CA ARG A 68 14.78 -8.25 -9.98
C ARG A 68 15.71 -8.46 -11.17
N GLN A 69 15.29 -8.02 -12.36
CA GLN A 69 16.08 -8.14 -13.58
C GLN A 69 17.13 -7.04 -13.74
N LYS A 70 17.18 -6.05 -12.85
CA LYS A 70 18.05 -4.86 -12.97
C LYS A 70 17.95 -4.22 -14.38
N ARG A 71 16.73 -4.10 -14.90
CA ARG A 71 16.45 -3.74 -16.30
C ARG A 71 17.16 -2.48 -16.80
N PHE A 72 17.43 -1.53 -15.90
CA PHE A 72 18.12 -0.27 -16.19
C PHE A 72 19.51 -0.22 -15.53
N GLY A 73 20.13 -1.36 -15.25
CA GLY A 73 21.45 -1.44 -14.61
C GLY A 73 21.50 -0.64 -13.30
N ARG A 74 22.44 0.29 -13.21
CA ARG A 74 22.60 1.16 -12.03
C ARG A 74 21.46 2.16 -11.83
N ALA A 75 20.72 2.50 -12.89
CA ALA A 75 19.56 3.40 -12.84
C ALA A 75 18.26 2.70 -12.40
N THR A 76 18.26 1.37 -12.15
CA THR A 76 17.07 0.65 -11.72
C THR A 76 16.40 1.23 -10.47
N PRO A 77 17.09 1.65 -9.40
CA PRO A 77 16.43 2.29 -8.26
C PRO A 77 15.71 3.59 -8.62
N LEU A 78 16.31 4.43 -9.48
CA LEU A 78 15.65 5.64 -9.96
C LEU A 78 14.40 5.32 -10.78
N ALA A 79 14.45 4.31 -11.64
CA ALA A 79 13.29 3.87 -12.40
C ALA A 79 12.18 3.30 -11.49
N VAL A 80 12.52 2.59 -10.42
CA VAL A 80 11.58 2.14 -9.39
C VAL A 80 10.97 3.32 -8.65
N PHE A 81 11.77 4.30 -8.25
CA PHE A 81 11.30 5.53 -7.61
C PHE A 81 10.28 6.27 -8.46
N LEU A 82 10.64 6.58 -9.72
CA LEU A 82 9.76 7.28 -10.65
C LEU A 82 8.49 6.47 -10.98
N GLY A 83 8.64 5.16 -11.19
CA GLY A 83 7.51 4.26 -11.44
C GLY A 83 6.55 4.22 -10.24
N SER A 84 7.07 4.20 -9.02
CA SER A 84 6.25 4.24 -7.80
C SER A 84 5.52 5.57 -7.64
N MET A 85 6.18 6.70 -7.93
CA MET A 85 5.54 8.01 -7.99
C MET A 85 4.34 7.99 -8.94
N VAL A 86 4.55 7.57 -10.19
CA VAL A 86 3.50 7.57 -11.21
C VAL A 86 2.35 6.66 -10.82
N ILE A 87 2.62 5.42 -10.40
CA ILE A 87 1.59 4.45 -10.01
C ILE A 87 0.77 5.00 -8.84
N ALA A 88 1.40 5.49 -7.78
CA ALA A 88 0.69 6.01 -6.63
C ALA A 88 -0.13 7.25 -6.96
N THR A 89 0.42 8.20 -7.71
CA THR A 89 -0.29 9.40 -8.14
C THR A 89 -1.53 9.06 -8.98
N VAL A 90 -1.43 8.08 -9.88
CA VAL A 90 -2.60 7.61 -10.66
C VAL A 90 -3.64 6.96 -9.76
N VAL A 91 -3.22 6.13 -8.81
CA VAL A 91 -4.14 5.50 -7.83
C VAL A 91 -4.83 6.56 -6.97
N GLU A 92 -4.10 7.55 -6.44
CA GLU A 92 -4.69 8.66 -5.68
C GLU A 92 -5.70 9.44 -6.51
N LEU A 93 -5.35 9.79 -7.75
CA LEU A 93 -6.23 10.55 -8.62
C LEU A 93 -7.55 9.80 -8.91
N ILE A 94 -7.45 8.52 -9.28
CA ILE A 94 -8.63 7.67 -9.53
C ILE A 94 -9.47 7.52 -8.26
N THR A 95 -8.82 7.24 -7.12
CA THR A 95 -9.52 7.08 -5.84
C THR A 95 -10.15 8.38 -5.39
N GLY A 96 -9.45 9.51 -5.55
CA GLY A 96 -9.95 10.84 -5.20
C GLY A 96 -11.20 11.21 -5.98
N TYR A 97 -11.21 11.01 -7.30
CA TYR A 97 -12.42 11.22 -8.11
C TYR A 97 -13.56 10.27 -7.74
N ALA A 98 -13.25 8.98 -7.49
CA ALA A 98 -14.25 8.03 -7.05
C ALA A 98 -14.88 8.45 -5.72
N LEU A 99 -14.09 8.86 -4.74
CA LEU A 99 -14.59 9.33 -3.45
C LEU A 99 -15.44 10.61 -3.58
N ARG A 100 -15.00 11.57 -4.39
CA ARG A 100 -15.80 12.79 -4.67
C ARG A 100 -17.16 12.46 -5.29
N TYR A 101 -17.23 11.46 -6.17
CA TYR A 101 -18.51 11.02 -6.75
C TYR A 101 -19.50 10.54 -5.67
N PHE A 102 -18.99 9.93 -4.58
CA PHE A 102 -19.79 9.50 -3.43
C PHE A 102 -19.93 10.58 -2.33
N GLY A 103 -19.45 11.81 -2.58
CA GLY A 103 -19.51 12.90 -1.60
C GLY A 103 -18.52 12.73 -0.43
N LEU A 104 -17.48 11.92 -0.60
CA LEU A 104 -16.45 11.66 0.40
C LEU A 104 -15.17 12.40 0.05
N GLU A 105 -14.51 12.99 1.05
CA GLU A 105 -13.20 13.61 0.94
C GLU A 105 -12.32 13.11 2.09
N LEU A 106 -11.41 12.17 1.80
CA LEU A 106 -10.54 11.56 2.83
C LEU A 106 -9.22 12.30 2.99
N TRP A 107 -8.82 13.12 2.02
CA TRP A 107 -7.64 13.99 2.05
C TRP A 107 -7.86 15.21 1.18
N ASN A 108 -7.07 16.27 1.45
CA ASN A 108 -7.05 17.48 0.63
C ASN A 108 -5.62 18.04 0.58
N TYR A 109 -5.11 18.26 -0.63
CA TYR A 109 -3.77 18.78 -0.89
C TYR A 109 -3.74 20.23 -1.37
N ASP A 110 -4.80 21.01 -1.22
CA ASP A 110 -4.89 22.41 -1.66
C ASP A 110 -3.81 23.30 -1.04
N HIS A 111 -3.32 22.93 0.14
CA HIS A 111 -2.24 23.65 0.82
C HIS A 111 -0.85 23.49 0.18
N TYR A 112 -0.66 22.51 -0.76
CA TYR A 112 0.58 22.36 -1.51
C TYR A 112 0.58 23.22 -2.77
N ALA A 113 1.70 23.95 -3.03
CA ALA A 113 1.83 24.85 -4.19
C ALA A 113 1.70 24.12 -5.55
N LEU A 114 2.16 22.86 -5.61
CA LEU A 114 2.07 22.02 -6.81
C LEU A 114 1.07 20.89 -6.56
N ASN A 115 -0.20 21.25 -6.55
CA ASN A 115 -1.30 20.30 -6.48
C ASN A 115 -2.16 20.36 -7.75
N PHE A 116 -2.96 19.34 -7.95
CA PHE A 116 -4.00 19.28 -8.98
C PHE A 116 -5.33 18.96 -8.32
N GLU A 117 -6.23 19.93 -8.30
CA GLU A 117 -7.57 19.86 -7.70
C GLU A 117 -7.63 19.39 -6.25
N GLY A 118 -6.55 19.59 -5.46
CA GLY A 118 -6.44 19.06 -4.10
C GLY A 118 -6.37 17.53 -4.00
N LEU A 119 -6.47 16.81 -5.13
CA LEU A 119 -6.50 15.33 -5.17
C LEU A 119 -5.11 14.71 -5.17
N ILE A 120 -4.17 15.33 -5.89
CA ILE A 120 -2.78 14.91 -5.98
C ILE A 120 -1.85 16.11 -5.82
N ALA A 121 -0.64 15.90 -5.34
CA ALA A 121 0.39 16.93 -5.28
C ALA A 121 1.80 16.34 -5.42
N LEU A 122 2.76 17.16 -5.87
CA LEU A 122 4.14 16.71 -6.09
C LEU A 122 4.79 16.17 -4.80
N ASN A 123 4.56 16.84 -3.66
CA ASN A 123 5.16 16.44 -2.39
C ASN A 123 4.73 15.04 -1.93
N PRO A 124 3.43 14.69 -1.83
CA PRO A 124 2.97 13.33 -1.60
C PRO A 124 3.51 12.33 -2.63
N SER A 125 3.49 12.68 -3.92
CA SER A 125 4.00 11.80 -4.98
C SER A 125 5.47 11.42 -4.79
N VAL A 126 6.33 12.39 -4.40
CA VAL A 126 7.74 12.11 -4.06
C VAL A 126 7.86 11.18 -2.85
N ARG A 127 7.03 11.38 -1.81
CA ARG A 127 7.00 10.47 -0.64
C ARG A 127 6.61 9.05 -1.05
N PHE A 128 5.65 8.88 -1.96
CA PHE A 128 5.29 7.55 -2.50
C PHE A 128 6.42 6.94 -3.32
N GLY A 129 7.19 7.74 -4.06
CA GLY A 129 8.40 7.26 -4.73
C GLY A 129 9.43 6.69 -3.74
N LEU A 130 9.69 7.39 -2.63
CA LEU A 130 10.55 6.90 -1.55
C LEU A 130 9.94 5.66 -0.85
N GLY A 131 8.63 5.69 -0.60
CA GLY A 131 7.88 4.55 -0.07
C GLY A 131 8.00 3.31 -0.97
N GLY A 132 7.94 3.47 -2.29
CA GLY A 132 8.12 2.39 -3.25
C GLY A 132 9.52 1.75 -3.19
N LEU A 133 10.57 2.55 -2.99
CA LEU A 133 11.92 2.02 -2.73
C LEU A 133 11.95 1.21 -1.43
N LEU A 134 11.44 1.76 -0.33
CA LEU A 134 11.36 1.06 0.96
C LEU A 134 10.57 -0.26 0.82
N PHE A 135 9.41 -0.20 0.16
CA PHE A 135 8.56 -1.36 -0.02
C PHE A 135 9.25 -2.46 -0.84
N LEU A 136 9.73 -2.13 -2.02
CA LEU A 136 10.26 -3.14 -2.92
C LEU A 136 11.64 -3.66 -2.52
N TYR A 137 12.52 -2.84 -1.94
CA TYR A 137 13.88 -3.26 -1.61
C TYR A 137 14.03 -3.81 -0.19
N ILE A 138 13.18 -3.40 0.75
CA ILE A 138 13.28 -3.79 2.16
C ILE A 138 12.09 -4.64 2.60
N LEU A 139 10.86 -4.10 2.54
CA LEU A 139 9.68 -4.76 3.10
C LEU A 139 9.26 -5.99 2.28
N GLN A 140 9.25 -5.89 0.95
CA GLN A 140 8.84 -7.00 0.09
C GLN A 140 9.70 -8.27 0.29
N PRO A 141 11.05 -8.21 0.28
CA PRO A 141 11.87 -9.38 0.57
C PRO A 141 11.67 -9.93 1.99
N LEU A 142 11.42 -9.04 2.97
CA LEU A 142 11.12 -9.47 4.34
C LEU A 142 9.80 -10.23 4.41
N PHE A 143 8.73 -9.68 3.84
CA PHE A 143 7.41 -10.30 3.84
C PHE A 143 7.39 -11.62 3.06
N GLU A 144 8.04 -11.66 1.90
CA GLU A 144 8.21 -12.92 1.14
C GLU A 144 8.90 -14.00 1.98
N ARG A 145 9.95 -13.65 2.74
CA ARG A 145 10.65 -14.61 3.62
C ARG A 145 9.76 -15.08 4.77
N LEU A 146 8.99 -14.19 5.40
CA LEU A 146 8.07 -14.53 6.49
C LEU A 146 6.96 -15.47 5.99
N ILE A 147 6.36 -15.15 4.86
CA ILE A 147 5.30 -15.94 4.24
C ILE A 147 5.82 -17.31 3.76
N ALA A 148 7.01 -17.34 3.15
CA ALA A 148 7.62 -18.59 2.65
C ALA A 148 7.96 -19.59 3.75
N ARG A 149 8.11 -19.16 5.00
CA ARG A 149 8.34 -20.04 6.16
C ARG A 149 7.08 -20.75 6.65
N GLN A 150 5.90 -20.26 6.25
CA GLN A 150 4.62 -20.81 6.72
C GLN A 150 4.30 -22.14 6.00
N PRO A 151 3.86 -23.19 6.73
CA PRO A 151 3.30 -24.36 6.10
C PRO A 151 1.99 -24.02 5.39
N ARG A 152 1.71 -24.69 4.28
CA ARG A 152 0.57 -24.37 3.40
C ARG A 152 -0.77 -24.24 4.14
N ARG A 153 -1.03 -25.10 5.13
CA ARG A 153 -2.27 -25.07 5.91
C ARG A 153 -2.40 -23.78 6.72
N VAL A 154 -1.30 -23.36 7.36
CA VAL A 154 -1.24 -22.10 8.12
C VAL A 154 -1.39 -20.90 7.18
N LEU A 155 -0.67 -20.89 6.05
CA LEU A 155 -0.75 -19.86 5.04
C LEU A 155 -2.19 -19.64 4.56
N THR A 156 -2.91 -20.70 4.21
CA THR A 156 -4.30 -20.60 3.73
C THR A 156 -5.28 -20.28 4.84
N GLY A 157 -5.07 -20.81 6.05
CA GLY A 157 -5.91 -20.48 7.21
C GLY A 157 -5.83 -19.02 7.60
N ILE A 158 -4.62 -18.48 7.72
CA ILE A 158 -4.41 -17.03 7.98
C ILE A 158 -5.05 -16.18 6.89
N ALA A 159 -4.84 -16.52 5.62
CA ALA A 159 -5.43 -15.74 4.52
C ALA A 159 -6.97 -15.79 4.54
N ALA A 160 -7.58 -16.92 4.88
CA ALA A 160 -9.04 -17.03 5.01
C ALA A 160 -9.58 -16.15 6.15
N VAL A 161 -8.91 -16.17 7.32
CA VAL A 161 -9.27 -15.30 8.45
C VAL A 161 -9.15 -13.82 8.08
N ILE A 162 -8.03 -13.42 7.46
CA ILE A 162 -7.82 -12.04 6.98
C ILE A 162 -8.94 -11.63 6.02
N SER A 163 -9.25 -12.47 5.03
CA SER A 163 -10.31 -12.17 4.05
C SER A 163 -11.67 -11.99 4.72
N LEU A 164 -11.99 -12.83 5.72
CA LEU A 164 -13.23 -12.73 6.47
C LEU A 164 -13.29 -11.44 7.30
N VAL A 165 -12.21 -11.12 8.01
CA VAL A 165 -12.14 -9.88 8.83
C VAL A 165 -12.30 -8.65 7.95
N LEU A 166 -11.57 -8.56 6.83
CA LEU A 166 -11.68 -7.43 5.89
C LEU A 166 -13.10 -7.31 5.30
N LEU A 167 -13.73 -8.45 4.97
CA LEU A 167 -15.10 -8.48 4.45
C LEU A 167 -16.11 -7.99 5.47
N VAL A 168 -16.04 -8.50 6.72
CA VAL A 168 -16.93 -8.09 7.81
C VAL A 168 -16.75 -6.60 8.12
N ASP A 169 -15.52 -6.14 8.25
CA ASP A 169 -15.22 -4.72 8.51
C ASP A 169 -15.78 -3.81 7.40
N PHE A 170 -15.61 -4.21 6.15
CA PHE A 170 -16.16 -3.47 5.01
C PHE A 170 -17.71 -3.44 5.01
N ILE A 171 -18.37 -4.58 5.31
CA ILE A 171 -19.83 -4.63 5.39
C ILE A 171 -20.38 -3.77 6.53
N MET A 172 -19.65 -3.69 7.65
CA MET A 172 -20.05 -2.87 8.79
C MET A 172 -19.92 -1.36 8.55
N GLN A 173 -19.20 -0.96 7.50
CA GLN A 173 -19.01 0.44 7.11
C GLN A 173 -19.98 0.90 6.00
N LEU A 174 -20.71 -0.04 5.38
CA LEU A 174 -21.77 0.24 4.40
C LEU A 174 -23.11 0.54 5.07
#